data_bb854717330b1f20fa8eb909257c6c1b
#
_entry.id   bb854717330b1f20fa8eb909257c6c1b
#
_cell.length_a   1.000
_cell.length_b   1.000
_cell.length_c   1.000
_cell.angle_alpha   90.00
_cell.angle_beta   90.00
_cell.angle_gamma   90.00
#
_symmetry.space_group_name_H-M   'P 1'
#
loop_
_entity.id
_entity.type
_entity.pdbx_description
1 polymer ?
#
loop_
_entity_poly.entity_id
_entity_poly.type
_entity_poly.pdbx_seq_one_letter_code
_entity_poly.pdbx_strand_id
1 'polypeptide(L)'
;MPRLKVGVLISGRGSNLQALIDAAADPTYPAEIATVISNRPDAVGLVRAASTGIPHHVVADLDRAAFAAATDRILGEAGVALVALAGFMRILDTAFVEAWADRMVNIHPSLLPAFPGLHPQRQALAAGVKFSGCTVHFVRAAVDTGPIIAQAVVPVEDGDDEDSLAARILAAEHRLYPLAVRLVAEKRLRIDGNRVLTAGAAAPGIAALNPTENLASNRS
;
A
#
# COMPACT_ATOMS: atom_id res chain seq x y z
N MET A 1 -15.77 15.03 12.77
CA MET A 1 -15.16 13.94 13.59
C MET A 1 -13.65 14.11 13.55
N PRO A 2 -12.89 13.73 14.57
CA PRO A 2 -11.43 13.76 14.47
C PRO A 2 -10.98 12.82 13.35
N ARG A 3 -9.93 13.23 12.61
CA ARG A 3 -9.34 12.44 11.53
C ARG A 3 -8.61 11.23 12.10
N LEU A 4 -8.61 10.12 11.37
CA LEU A 4 -7.85 8.93 11.75
C LEU A 4 -6.34 9.23 11.66
N LYS A 5 -5.59 9.03 12.74
CA LYS A 5 -4.14 9.22 12.76
C LYS A 5 -3.43 8.00 12.17
N VAL A 6 -2.68 8.24 11.09
CA VAL A 6 -1.93 7.21 10.37
C VAL A 6 -0.43 7.38 10.61
N GLY A 7 0.23 6.30 11.04
CA GLY A 7 1.69 6.19 11.03
C GLY A 7 2.15 5.49 9.76
N VAL A 8 3.12 6.06 9.03
CA VAL A 8 3.59 5.49 7.78
C VAL A 8 5.01 4.96 7.93
N LEU A 9 5.23 3.68 7.62
CA LEU A 9 6.55 3.05 7.60
C LEU A 9 7.09 3.01 6.16
N ILE A 10 8.34 3.44 5.98
CA ILE A 10 9.01 3.52 4.68
C ILE A 10 10.42 2.96 4.72
N SER A 11 10.99 2.59 3.55
CA SER A 11 12.42 2.22 3.42
C SER A 11 13.14 2.95 2.28
N GLY A 12 12.46 3.77 1.46
CA GLY A 12 13.08 4.32 0.26
C GLY A 12 12.43 5.60 -0.27
N ARG A 13 12.11 5.62 -1.55
CA ARG A 13 11.66 6.81 -2.32
C ARG A 13 10.42 7.51 -1.74
N GLY A 14 9.52 6.79 -1.08
CA GLY A 14 8.34 7.35 -0.45
C GLY A 14 7.29 7.88 -1.42
N SER A 15 7.16 7.31 -2.62
CA SER A 15 6.14 7.73 -3.60
C SER A 15 4.72 7.45 -3.11
N ASN A 16 4.47 6.28 -2.51
CA ASN A 16 3.21 5.95 -1.87
C ASN A 16 2.95 6.81 -0.62
N LEU A 17 4.00 7.16 0.15
CA LEU A 17 3.88 8.15 1.23
C LEU A 17 3.41 9.49 0.67
N GLN A 18 3.97 9.96 -0.46
CA GLN A 18 3.54 11.21 -1.07
C GLN A 18 2.05 11.18 -1.44
N ALA A 19 1.59 10.10 -2.07
CA ALA A 19 0.18 9.96 -2.41
C ALA A 19 -0.75 10.02 -1.17
N LEU A 20 -0.31 9.46 -0.04
CA LEU A 20 -1.05 9.57 1.21
C LEU A 20 -1.00 11.00 1.80
N ILE A 21 0.14 11.69 1.70
CA ILE A 21 0.28 13.10 2.13
C ILE A 21 -0.65 13.98 1.29
N ASP A 22 -0.62 13.83 -0.04
CA ASP A 22 -1.44 14.62 -0.97
C ASP A 22 -2.94 14.42 -0.69
N ALA A 23 -3.37 13.17 -0.45
CA ALA A 23 -4.74 12.89 -0.07
C ALA A 23 -5.10 13.52 1.29
N ALA A 24 -4.19 13.47 2.26
CA ALA A 24 -4.40 14.02 3.60
C ALA A 24 -4.40 15.55 3.63
N ALA A 25 -3.90 16.22 2.58
CA ALA A 25 -3.97 17.68 2.43
C ALA A 25 -5.40 18.19 2.20
N ASP A 26 -6.28 17.35 1.64
CA ASP A 26 -7.71 17.66 1.55
C ASP A 26 -8.36 17.61 2.95
N PRO A 27 -8.93 18.73 3.45
CA PRO A 27 -9.57 18.76 4.77
C PRO A 27 -10.78 17.80 4.88
N THR A 28 -11.36 17.36 3.76
CA THR A 28 -12.47 16.38 3.75
C THR A 28 -11.99 14.93 3.81
N TYR A 29 -10.69 14.69 3.66
CA TYR A 29 -10.13 13.35 3.78
C TYR A 29 -10.14 12.89 5.26
N PRO A 30 -10.68 11.71 5.57
CA PRO A 30 -10.97 11.30 6.94
C PRO A 30 -9.75 10.84 7.75
N ALA A 31 -8.54 10.91 7.18
CA ALA A 31 -7.29 10.52 7.82
C ALA A 31 -6.23 11.63 7.74
N GLU A 32 -5.26 11.60 8.65
CA GLU A 32 -4.08 12.48 8.66
C GLU A 32 -2.82 11.65 8.91
N ILE A 33 -1.68 12.09 8.37
CA ILE A 33 -0.40 11.45 8.61
C ILE A 33 0.18 12.04 9.90
N ALA A 34 0.14 11.26 10.98
CA ALA A 34 0.61 11.69 12.29
C ALA A 34 2.13 11.58 12.45
N THR A 35 2.74 10.56 11.82
CA THR A 35 4.20 10.35 11.86
C THR A 35 4.66 9.47 10.70
N VAL A 36 5.93 9.64 10.30
CA VAL A 36 6.62 8.78 9.33
C VAL A 36 7.83 8.14 10.00
N ILE A 37 8.00 6.84 9.83
CA ILE A 37 9.13 6.09 10.40
C ILE A 37 9.87 5.40 9.26
N SER A 38 11.20 5.57 9.22
CA SER A 38 12.05 4.86 8.28
C SER A 38 13.05 3.97 9.01
N ASN A 39 13.28 2.77 8.48
CA ASN A 39 14.37 1.91 8.92
C ASN A 39 15.71 2.25 8.25
N ARG A 40 15.73 3.29 7.39
CA ARG A 40 16.91 3.74 6.66
C ARG A 40 17.08 5.26 6.78
N PRO A 41 18.26 5.74 7.18
CA PRO A 41 18.50 7.19 7.33
C PRO A 41 18.54 7.94 5.99
N ASP A 42 18.85 7.24 4.90
CA ASP A 42 18.98 7.76 3.54
C ASP A 42 17.66 7.71 2.73
N ALA A 43 16.54 7.32 3.37
CA ALA A 43 15.26 7.24 2.70
C ALA A 43 14.75 8.62 2.24
N VAL A 44 14.59 8.81 0.94
CA VAL A 44 14.09 10.06 0.33
C VAL A 44 12.70 10.44 0.85
N GLY A 45 11.89 9.46 1.25
CA GLY A 45 10.59 9.69 1.86
C GLY A 45 10.63 10.53 3.14
N LEU A 46 11.75 10.53 3.88
CA LEU A 46 11.94 11.41 5.05
C LEU A 46 11.96 12.88 4.66
N VAL A 47 12.56 13.22 3.51
CA VAL A 47 12.55 14.59 2.97
C VAL A 47 11.13 15.05 2.64
N ARG A 48 10.28 14.15 2.12
CA ARG A 48 8.86 14.44 1.85
C ARG A 48 8.09 14.76 3.13
N ALA A 49 8.30 13.97 4.19
CA ALA A 49 7.69 14.22 5.49
C ALA A 49 8.16 15.57 6.07
N ALA A 50 9.47 15.84 6.03
CA ALA A 50 10.07 17.08 6.51
C ALA A 50 9.49 18.31 5.79
N SER A 51 9.39 18.26 4.45
CA SER A 51 8.90 19.38 3.63
C SER A 51 7.43 19.72 3.88
N THR A 52 6.67 18.80 4.46
CA THR A 52 5.25 19.00 4.82
C THR A 52 5.02 19.18 6.31
N GLY A 53 6.12 19.29 7.11
CA GLY A 53 6.03 19.47 8.56
C GLY A 53 5.55 18.25 9.34
N ILE A 54 5.52 17.07 8.71
CA ILE A 54 5.11 15.82 9.37
C ILE A 54 6.26 15.33 10.25
N PRO A 55 6.01 15.01 11.55
CA PRO A 55 6.99 14.37 12.42
C PRO A 55 7.54 13.10 11.77
N HIS A 56 8.87 12.96 11.76
CA HIS A 56 9.51 11.80 11.15
C HIS A 56 10.70 11.31 11.96
N HIS A 57 10.94 10.00 11.92
CA HIS A 57 11.93 9.32 12.75
C HIS A 57 12.71 8.32 11.91
N VAL A 58 13.98 8.14 12.28
CA VAL A 58 14.83 7.07 11.77
C VAL A 58 15.02 6.05 12.88
N VAL A 59 14.63 4.82 12.62
CA VAL A 59 14.84 3.66 13.50
C VAL A 59 15.71 2.67 12.73
N ALA A 60 17.03 2.88 12.75
CA ALA A 60 18.02 2.09 12.01
C ALA A 60 18.86 1.24 12.95
N ASP A 61 19.59 0.27 12.37
CA ASP A 61 20.63 -0.52 13.02
C ASP A 61 20.21 -1.30 14.26
N LEU A 62 18.92 -1.60 14.38
CA LEU A 62 18.34 -2.40 15.46
C LEU A 62 18.00 -3.81 14.96
N ASP A 63 18.03 -4.79 15.85
CA ASP A 63 17.43 -6.08 15.59
C ASP A 63 15.89 -5.95 15.39
N ARG A 64 15.23 -7.06 15.09
CA ARG A 64 13.80 -7.05 14.77
C ARG A 64 12.93 -6.64 15.95
N ALA A 65 13.25 -7.15 17.16
CA ALA A 65 12.48 -6.89 18.38
C ALA A 65 12.70 -5.45 18.87
N ALA A 66 13.94 -4.97 18.89
CA ALA A 66 14.27 -3.60 19.27
C ALA A 66 13.66 -2.56 18.28
N PHE A 67 13.66 -2.87 16.96
CA PHE A 67 12.97 -2.05 15.97
C PHE A 67 11.46 -1.98 16.26
N ALA A 68 10.84 -3.12 16.53
CA ALA A 68 9.42 -3.21 16.83
C ALA A 68 9.06 -2.37 18.07
N ALA A 69 9.81 -2.52 19.18
CA ALA A 69 9.59 -1.77 20.41
C ALA A 69 9.76 -0.26 20.23
N ALA A 70 10.81 0.19 19.51
CA ALA A 70 11.03 1.60 19.23
C ALA A 70 9.92 2.18 18.34
N THR A 71 9.52 1.43 17.31
CA THR A 71 8.44 1.82 16.40
C THR A 71 7.11 1.92 17.14
N ASP A 72 6.76 0.93 17.95
CA ASP A 72 5.51 0.91 18.71
C ASP A 72 5.39 2.11 19.67
N ARG A 73 6.49 2.43 20.36
CA ARG A 73 6.55 3.62 21.22
C ARG A 73 6.28 4.91 20.45
N ILE A 74 6.93 5.12 19.29
CA ILE A 74 6.75 6.31 18.46
C ILE A 74 5.29 6.40 17.95
N LEU A 75 4.73 5.29 17.50
CA LEU A 75 3.34 5.21 17.04
C LEU A 75 2.36 5.54 18.18
N GLY A 76 2.61 5.01 19.38
CA GLY A 76 1.81 5.30 20.57
C GLY A 76 1.87 6.77 20.99
N GLU A 77 3.06 7.36 21.07
CA GLU A 77 3.26 8.79 21.39
C GLU A 77 2.57 9.71 20.39
N ALA A 78 2.54 9.35 19.09
CA ALA A 78 1.82 10.08 18.05
C ALA A 78 0.29 9.84 18.08
N GLY A 79 -0.19 8.89 18.87
CA GLY A 79 -1.60 8.50 18.93
C GLY A 79 -2.10 7.83 17.65
N VAL A 80 -1.23 7.08 16.97
CA VAL A 80 -1.55 6.39 15.72
C VAL A 80 -2.62 5.32 15.94
N ALA A 81 -3.60 5.29 15.07
CA ALA A 81 -4.67 4.27 15.07
C ALA A 81 -4.56 3.28 13.90
N LEU A 82 -3.85 3.65 12.83
CA LEU A 82 -3.59 2.80 11.65
C LEU A 82 -2.13 2.92 11.24
N VAL A 83 -1.47 1.81 10.98
CA VAL A 83 -0.13 1.74 10.39
C VAL A 83 -0.23 1.45 8.91
N ALA A 84 0.45 2.23 8.07
CA ALA A 84 0.52 2.04 6.63
C ALA A 84 1.96 1.72 6.20
N LEU A 85 2.19 0.55 5.61
CA LEU A 85 3.49 0.17 5.04
C LEU A 85 3.56 0.68 3.59
N ALA A 86 4.42 1.68 3.33
CA ALA A 86 4.53 2.35 2.05
C ALA A 86 5.92 2.13 1.42
N GLY A 87 6.12 0.95 0.83
CA GLY A 87 7.43 0.53 0.34
C GLY A 87 8.40 0.24 1.48
N PHE A 88 7.91 -0.36 2.55
CA PHE A 88 8.70 -0.81 3.68
C PHE A 88 9.29 -2.20 3.40
N MET A 89 10.61 -2.32 3.40
CA MET A 89 11.34 -3.49 2.90
C MET A 89 12.01 -4.32 4.00
N ARG A 90 11.46 -4.27 5.21
CA ARG A 90 11.96 -5.07 6.34
C ARG A 90 10.85 -5.99 6.85
N ILE A 91 11.20 -7.25 7.17
CA ILE A 91 10.27 -8.16 7.82
C ILE A 91 10.08 -7.70 9.27
N LEU A 92 8.83 -7.45 9.65
CA LEU A 92 8.43 -7.04 10.97
C LEU A 92 8.45 -8.21 11.96
N ASP A 93 8.55 -7.89 13.25
CA ASP A 93 8.40 -8.87 14.31
C ASP A 93 6.95 -9.38 14.37
N THR A 94 6.78 -10.68 14.61
CA THR A 94 5.46 -11.32 14.62
C THR A 94 4.56 -10.76 15.74
N ALA A 95 5.10 -10.55 16.93
CA ALA A 95 4.32 -10.01 18.04
C ALA A 95 3.88 -8.56 17.76
N PHE A 96 4.74 -7.76 17.09
CA PHE A 96 4.36 -6.43 16.64
C PHE A 96 3.23 -6.46 15.59
N VAL A 97 3.30 -7.36 14.61
CA VAL A 97 2.24 -7.53 13.60
C VAL A 97 0.94 -7.96 14.27
N GLU A 98 0.99 -8.87 15.23
CA GLU A 98 -0.19 -9.34 15.97
C GLU A 98 -0.80 -8.24 16.85
N ALA A 99 0.03 -7.43 17.52
CA ALA A 99 -0.43 -6.29 18.32
C ALA A 99 -1.14 -5.22 17.47
N TRP A 100 -0.75 -5.10 16.19
CA TRP A 100 -1.37 -4.21 15.22
C TRP A 100 -2.34 -4.93 14.26
N ALA A 101 -2.78 -6.13 14.59
CA ALA A 101 -3.74 -6.87 13.77
C ALA A 101 -4.98 -6.01 13.47
N ASP A 102 -5.45 -6.05 12.22
CA ASP A 102 -6.57 -5.26 11.69
C ASP A 102 -6.39 -3.73 11.74
N ARG A 103 -5.20 -3.28 12.15
CA ARG A 103 -4.78 -1.87 12.19
C ARG A 103 -3.45 -1.61 11.48
N MET A 104 -3.01 -2.54 10.65
CA MET A 104 -1.84 -2.39 9.79
C MET A 104 -2.18 -2.82 8.38
N VAL A 105 -1.87 -1.96 7.41
CA VAL A 105 -2.13 -2.19 5.98
C VAL A 105 -0.84 -2.10 5.18
N ASN A 106 -0.76 -2.86 4.10
CA ASN A 106 0.34 -2.83 3.14
C ASN A 106 -0.18 -2.65 1.73
N ILE A 107 0.60 -1.99 0.88
CA ILE A 107 0.39 -2.00 -0.56
C ILE A 107 1.47 -2.84 -1.23
N HIS A 108 1.04 -3.81 -2.06
CA HIS A 108 1.91 -4.74 -2.76
C HIS A 108 1.67 -4.64 -4.28
N PRO A 109 2.73 -4.51 -5.11
CA PRO A 109 2.59 -4.26 -6.54
C PRO A 109 2.33 -5.53 -7.35
N SER A 110 1.33 -6.31 -6.96
CA SER A 110 0.75 -7.41 -7.74
C SER A 110 -0.73 -7.61 -7.38
N LEU A 111 -1.43 -8.42 -8.15
CA LEU A 111 -2.77 -8.90 -7.85
C LEU A 111 -2.70 -10.13 -6.93
N LEU A 112 -2.49 -9.89 -5.64
CA LEU A 112 -2.44 -11.00 -4.66
C LEU A 112 -3.69 -11.90 -4.77
N PRO A 113 -3.54 -13.21 -4.63
CA PRO A 113 -2.38 -13.96 -4.15
C PRO A 113 -1.32 -14.26 -5.23
N ALA A 114 -1.45 -13.73 -6.45
CA ALA A 114 -0.42 -13.90 -7.47
C ALA A 114 0.81 -13.03 -7.16
N PHE A 115 2.00 -13.59 -7.39
CA PHE A 115 3.29 -12.90 -7.32
C PHE A 115 3.57 -12.21 -5.98
N PRO A 116 3.52 -12.91 -4.83
CA PRO A 116 3.89 -12.36 -3.54
C PRO A 116 5.41 -12.16 -3.44
N GLY A 117 5.85 -11.39 -2.44
CA GLY A 117 7.26 -11.22 -2.13
C GLY A 117 7.98 -10.23 -3.05
N LEU A 118 9.25 -10.52 -3.37
CA LEU A 118 10.12 -9.60 -4.08
C LEU A 118 9.98 -9.70 -5.61
N HIS A 119 10.20 -8.58 -6.30
CA HIS A 119 10.22 -8.48 -7.78
C HIS A 119 8.93 -8.97 -8.47
N PRO A 120 7.73 -8.58 -8.02
CA PRO A 120 6.47 -9.09 -8.58
C PRO A 120 6.29 -8.72 -10.06
N GLN A 121 6.85 -7.60 -10.55
CA GLN A 121 6.81 -7.22 -11.96
C GLN A 121 7.58 -8.22 -12.83
N ARG A 122 8.79 -8.60 -12.39
CA ARG A 122 9.59 -9.64 -13.07
C ARG A 122 8.85 -10.97 -13.09
N GLN A 123 8.22 -11.35 -11.97
CA GLN A 123 7.44 -12.59 -11.89
C GLN A 123 6.26 -12.54 -12.87
N ALA A 124 5.53 -11.42 -12.94
CA ALA A 124 4.39 -11.24 -13.84
C ALA A 124 4.80 -11.32 -15.32
N LEU A 125 5.89 -10.63 -15.69
CA LEU A 125 6.44 -10.66 -17.06
C LEU A 125 6.92 -12.08 -17.44
N ALA A 126 7.65 -12.74 -16.55
CA ALA A 126 8.12 -14.11 -16.78
C ALA A 126 6.97 -15.12 -16.91
N ALA A 127 5.86 -14.92 -16.21
CA ALA A 127 4.65 -15.73 -16.28
C ALA A 127 3.80 -15.46 -17.54
N GLY A 128 4.09 -14.39 -18.30
CA GLY A 128 3.36 -14.04 -19.52
C GLY A 128 1.90 -13.64 -19.27
N VAL A 129 1.57 -13.13 -18.09
CA VAL A 129 0.19 -12.71 -17.77
C VAL A 129 -0.19 -11.46 -18.57
N LYS A 130 -1.45 -11.31 -18.88
CA LYS A 130 -1.98 -10.17 -19.64
C LYS A 130 -2.46 -9.03 -18.73
N PHE A 131 -2.59 -9.29 -17.43
CA PHE A 131 -2.92 -8.30 -16.42
C PHE A 131 -2.04 -8.47 -15.20
N SER A 132 -1.64 -7.34 -14.61
CA SER A 132 -1.03 -7.23 -13.31
C SER A 132 -1.75 -6.12 -12.53
N GLY A 133 -1.15 -5.61 -11.45
CA GLY A 133 -1.76 -4.53 -10.69
C GLY A 133 -1.17 -4.38 -9.31
N CYS A 134 -1.97 -3.87 -8.40
CA CYS A 134 -1.58 -3.72 -7.00
C CYS A 134 -2.72 -4.12 -6.06
N THR A 135 -2.34 -4.47 -4.85
CA THR A 135 -3.24 -4.91 -3.78
C THR A 135 -2.96 -4.15 -2.50
N VAL A 136 -3.99 -3.58 -1.88
CA VAL A 136 -3.93 -3.15 -0.49
C VAL A 136 -4.61 -4.21 0.37
N HIS A 137 -3.90 -4.67 1.40
CA HIS A 137 -4.36 -5.72 2.30
C HIS A 137 -4.01 -5.42 3.76
N PHE A 138 -4.73 -6.02 4.69
CA PHE A 138 -4.31 -6.05 6.09
C PHE A 138 -3.08 -6.93 6.25
N VAL A 139 -2.12 -6.50 7.08
CA VAL A 139 -0.88 -7.24 7.30
C VAL A 139 -1.14 -8.41 8.26
N ARG A 140 -0.49 -9.55 7.99
CA ARG A 140 -0.42 -10.74 8.83
C ARG A 140 1.04 -11.17 8.97
N ALA A 141 1.31 -12.12 9.88
CA ALA A 141 2.66 -12.61 10.15
C ALA A 141 3.35 -13.21 8.90
N ALA A 142 2.58 -13.94 8.08
CA ALA A 142 3.08 -14.42 6.80
C ALA A 142 3.05 -13.29 5.75
N VAL A 143 4.08 -13.25 4.91
CA VAL A 143 4.26 -12.18 3.91
C VAL A 143 3.13 -12.23 2.89
N ASP A 144 2.51 -11.08 2.63
CA ASP A 144 1.50 -10.82 1.60
C ASP A 144 0.27 -11.76 1.64
N THR A 145 -0.12 -12.24 2.82
CA THR A 145 -1.22 -13.22 2.99
C THR A 145 -2.48 -12.67 3.65
N GLY A 146 -2.49 -11.42 4.07
CA GLY A 146 -3.61 -10.86 4.83
C GLY A 146 -4.85 -10.55 3.99
N PRO A 147 -6.00 -10.31 4.65
CA PRO A 147 -7.26 -10.02 3.98
C PRO A 147 -7.17 -8.81 3.05
N ILE A 148 -7.62 -8.97 1.81
CA ILE A 148 -7.52 -7.95 0.76
C ILE A 148 -8.61 -6.90 0.93
N ILE A 149 -8.21 -5.62 0.99
CA ILE A 149 -9.11 -4.46 1.08
C ILE A 149 -9.56 -4.03 -0.31
N ALA A 150 -8.59 -3.82 -1.22
CA ALA A 150 -8.86 -3.34 -2.56
C ALA A 150 -7.75 -3.76 -3.52
N GLN A 151 -8.08 -3.87 -4.79
CA GLN A 151 -7.14 -4.17 -5.88
C GLN A 151 -7.38 -3.23 -7.06
N ALA A 152 -6.31 -2.89 -7.75
CA ALA A 152 -6.37 -2.19 -9.03
C ALA A 152 -5.65 -3.03 -10.09
N VAL A 153 -6.29 -3.17 -11.25
CA VAL A 153 -5.80 -3.95 -12.38
C VAL A 153 -5.16 -3.01 -13.41
N VAL A 154 -4.01 -3.40 -13.94
CA VAL A 154 -3.37 -2.74 -15.07
C VAL A 154 -3.04 -3.75 -16.17
N PRO A 155 -3.09 -3.37 -17.47
CA PRO A 155 -2.66 -4.25 -18.55
C PRO A 155 -1.15 -4.49 -18.48
N VAL A 156 -0.71 -5.66 -18.92
CA VAL A 156 0.67 -5.94 -19.30
C VAL A 156 0.74 -5.85 -20.83
N GLU A 157 1.58 -4.96 -21.35
CA GLU A 157 1.75 -4.72 -22.79
C GLU A 157 2.88 -5.58 -23.34
N ASP A 158 2.82 -5.93 -24.62
CA ASP A 158 3.79 -6.85 -25.23
C ASP A 158 5.24 -6.30 -25.24
N GLY A 159 5.42 -4.97 -25.14
CA GLY A 159 6.72 -4.31 -25.06
C GLY A 159 7.18 -3.96 -23.64
N ASP A 160 6.48 -4.42 -22.60
CA ASP A 160 6.85 -4.07 -21.22
C ASP A 160 8.15 -4.71 -20.77
N ASP A 161 8.94 -3.91 -20.07
CA ASP A 161 9.99 -4.34 -19.16
C ASP A 161 9.55 -4.14 -17.68
N GLU A 162 10.44 -4.44 -16.75
CA GLU A 162 10.13 -4.27 -15.31
C GLU A 162 9.82 -2.81 -14.96
N ASP A 163 10.50 -1.85 -15.58
CA ASP A 163 10.37 -0.43 -15.25
C ASP A 163 9.06 0.16 -15.79
N SER A 164 8.69 -0.15 -17.03
CA SER A 164 7.43 0.31 -17.64
C SER A 164 6.21 -0.25 -16.92
N LEU A 165 6.22 -1.56 -16.62
CA LEU A 165 5.16 -2.19 -15.83
C LEU A 165 5.10 -1.63 -14.41
N ALA A 166 6.25 -1.44 -13.75
CA ALA A 166 6.32 -0.86 -12.41
C ALA A 166 5.76 0.57 -12.37
N ALA A 167 6.07 1.40 -13.37
CA ALA A 167 5.55 2.76 -13.47
C ALA A 167 4.02 2.78 -13.61
N ARG A 168 3.46 1.88 -14.42
CA ARG A 168 2.01 1.73 -14.61
C ARG A 168 1.31 1.24 -13.34
N ILE A 169 1.89 0.27 -12.64
CA ILE A 169 1.39 -0.22 -11.36
C ILE A 169 1.46 0.90 -10.31
N LEU A 170 2.57 1.64 -10.22
CA LEU A 170 2.75 2.73 -9.28
C LEU A 170 1.68 3.82 -9.42
N ALA A 171 1.32 4.17 -10.66
CA ALA A 171 0.23 5.13 -10.92
C ALA A 171 -1.13 4.63 -10.36
N ALA A 172 -1.37 3.31 -10.40
CA ALA A 172 -2.55 2.70 -9.80
C ALA A 172 -2.46 2.67 -8.27
N GLU A 173 -1.29 2.38 -7.70
CA GLU A 173 -1.04 2.40 -6.25
C GLU A 173 -1.35 3.77 -5.64
N HIS A 174 -0.94 4.86 -6.27
CA HIS A 174 -1.15 6.22 -5.80
C HIS A 174 -2.64 6.59 -5.69
N ARG A 175 -3.51 5.89 -6.40
CA ARG A 175 -4.98 6.03 -6.31
C ARG A 175 -5.58 5.06 -5.31
N LEU A 176 -5.09 3.82 -5.31
CA LEU A 176 -5.66 2.73 -4.54
C LEU A 176 -5.35 2.87 -3.05
N TYR A 177 -4.12 3.28 -2.71
CA TYR A 177 -3.71 3.34 -1.31
C TYR A 177 -4.49 4.41 -0.51
N PRO A 178 -4.62 5.66 -0.99
CA PRO A 178 -5.49 6.63 -0.32
C PRO A 178 -6.95 6.16 -0.22
N LEU A 179 -7.48 5.50 -1.25
CA LEU A 179 -8.84 4.94 -1.19
C LEU A 179 -8.97 3.91 -0.06
N ALA A 180 -8.03 2.97 0.06
CA ALA A 180 -8.06 1.95 1.10
C ALA A 180 -7.97 2.55 2.51
N VAL A 181 -7.07 3.53 2.73
CA VAL A 181 -6.95 4.25 4.00
C VAL A 181 -8.24 5.02 4.32
N ARG A 182 -8.88 5.64 3.33
CA ARG A 182 -10.19 6.29 3.48
C ARG A 182 -11.25 5.30 3.97
N LEU A 183 -11.35 4.12 3.34
CA LEU A 183 -12.32 3.09 3.71
C LEU A 183 -12.15 2.61 5.16
N VAL A 184 -10.89 2.47 5.62
CA VAL A 184 -10.58 2.16 7.03
C VAL A 184 -11.03 3.31 7.93
N ALA A 185 -10.68 4.55 7.60
CA ALA A 185 -11.00 5.74 8.41
C ALA A 185 -12.52 5.98 8.53
N GLU A 186 -13.27 5.69 7.47
CA GLU A 186 -14.74 5.75 7.44
C GLU A 186 -15.41 4.55 8.12
N LYS A 187 -14.64 3.58 8.64
CA LYS A 187 -15.14 2.34 9.27
C LYS A 187 -16.08 1.54 8.36
N ARG A 188 -15.80 1.54 7.08
CA ARG A 188 -16.62 0.85 6.05
C ARG A 188 -16.22 -0.60 5.83
N LEU A 189 -15.17 -1.07 6.49
CA LEU A 189 -14.63 -2.41 6.32
C LEU A 189 -15.03 -3.34 7.47
N ARG A 190 -15.41 -4.56 7.14
CA ARG A 190 -15.61 -5.66 8.07
C ARG A 190 -14.83 -6.87 7.59
N ILE A 191 -13.94 -7.37 8.43
CA ILE A 191 -13.16 -8.59 8.16
C ILE A 191 -14.03 -9.80 8.52
N ASP A 192 -14.07 -10.78 7.61
CA ASP A 192 -14.80 -12.03 7.74
C ASP A 192 -13.90 -13.18 7.24
N GLY A 193 -13.16 -13.78 8.15
CA GLY A 193 -12.08 -14.70 7.81
C GLY A 193 -11.01 -14.02 6.96
N ASN A 194 -10.78 -14.54 5.75
CA ASN A 194 -9.85 -13.94 4.77
C ASN A 194 -10.50 -12.91 3.83
N ARG A 195 -11.76 -12.56 4.05
CA ARG A 195 -12.48 -11.60 3.21
C ARG A 195 -12.65 -10.27 3.93
N VAL A 196 -12.58 -9.19 3.17
CA VAL A 196 -12.98 -7.86 3.63
C VAL A 196 -14.27 -7.48 2.91
N LEU A 197 -15.31 -7.21 3.68
CA LEU A 197 -16.60 -6.72 3.18
C LEU A 197 -16.63 -5.22 3.32
N THR A 198 -17.00 -4.52 2.23
CA THR A 198 -17.00 -3.04 2.18
C THR A 198 -18.43 -2.53 2.10
N ALA A 199 -18.86 -1.80 3.12
CA ALA A 199 -20.18 -1.19 3.14
C ALA A 199 -20.30 -0.09 2.06
N GLY A 200 -21.39 -0.12 1.27
CA GLY A 200 -21.66 0.86 0.22
C GLY A 200 -20.68 0.81 -0.96
N ALA A 201 -19.97 -0.31 -1.16
CA ALA A 201 -19.15 -0.49 -2.36
C ALA A 201 -20.05 -0.75 -3.57
N ALA A 202 -19.79 -0.04 -4.68
CA ALA A 202 -20.33 -0.40 -5.98
C ALA A 202 -19.45 -1.51 -6.61
N ALA A 203 -20.10 -2.49 -7.25
CA ALA A 203 -19.34 -3.47 -8.04
C ALA A 203 -18.73 -2.78 -9.28
N PRO A 204 -17.50 -3.15 -9.70
CA PRO A 204 -16.96 -2.70 -10.97
C PRO A 204 -17.85 -3.18 -12.10
N GLY A 205 -18.27 -2.26 -12.97
CA GLY A 205 -19.34 -2.53 -13.96
C GLY A 205 -18.89 -3.24 -15.24
N ILE A 206 -17.58 -3.40 -15.51
CA ILE A 206 -17.07 -3.86 -16.81
C ILE A 206 -15.88 -4.81 -16.62
N ALA A 207 -15.88 -5.92 -17.38
CA ALA A 207 -14.70 -6.78 -17.53
C ALA A 207 -13.64 -6.07 -18.36
N ALA A 208 -12.37 -6.12 -17.94
CA ALA A 208 -11.23 -5.68 -18.73
C ALA A 208 -10.74 -6.85 -19.59
N LEU A 209 -10.50 -6.60 -20.87
CA LEU A 209 -9.94 -7.56 -21.82
C LEU A 209 -8.55 -7.08 -22.28
N ASN A 210 -7.59 -8.01 -22.37
CA ASN A 210 -6.27 -7.75 -22.94
C ASN A 210 -5.76 -9.01 -23.67
N PRO A 211 -5.54 -8.99 -25.00
CA PRO A 211 -5.77 -7.84 -25.88
C PRO A 211 -7.25 -7.52 -26.08
N THR A 212 -7.54 -6.26 -26.42
CA THR A 212 -8.86 -5.85 -26.92
C THR A 212 -8.89 -6.07 -28.43
N GLU A 213 -10.03 -6.53 -28.98
CA GLU A 213 -10.22 -6.56 -30.43
C GLU A 213 -10.22 -5.13 -30.99
N ASN A 214 -9.35 -4.88 -31.96
CA ASN A 214 -9.36 -3.61 -32.70
C ASN A 214 -10.41 -3.73 -33.81
N LEU A 215 -11.67 -3.44 -33.52
CA LEU A 215 -12.79 -3.52 -34.50
C LEU A 215 -12.66 -2.49 -35.66
N ALA A 216 -11.58 -1.68 -35.67
CA ALA A 216 -11.40 -0.61 -36.66
C ALA A 216 -10.70 -1.07 -37.94
N SER A 217 -10.20 -2.29 -38.10
CA SER A 217 -9.35 -2.72 -39.24
C SER A 217 -10.02 -3.66 -40.24
N ASN A 218 -11.33 -3.92 -40.17
CA ASN A 218 -12.03 -4.78 -41.15
C ASN A 218 -13.06 -4.04 -41.98
N ARG A 219 -12.73 -2.81 -42.46
CA ARG A 219 -13.44 -2.15 -43.55
C ARG A 219 -12.45 -1.82 -44.65
N SER A 220 -12.10 -2.80 -45.45
CA SER A 220 -11.50 -2.66 -46.77
C SER A 220 -12.39 -3.36 -47.76
#